data_b994422e25d2c6039a2da1128caf4efc
#
_entry.id   b994422e25d2c6039a2da1128caf4efc
#
_cell.length_a   1.000
_cell.length_b   1.000
_cell.length_c   1.000
_cell.angle_alpha   90.00
_cell.angle_beta   90.00
_cell.angle_gamma   90.00
#
_symmetry.space_group_name_H-M   'P 1'
#
loop_
_entity.id
_entity.type
_entity.pdbx_description
1 polymer ?
#
loop_
_entity_poly.entity_id
_entity_poly.type
_entity_poly.pdbx_seq_one_letter_code
_entity_poly.pdbx_strand_id
1 'polypeptide(L)'
;MTISYYEKIGSEVRCIDLEIPFEIPDTWAYERLGNICSVARGGSPRPIKDYLTDDENGLNWIKIGDTEQGGKYIFSTKEKIRPDGLSKTRHVHCGDFLLTNSMSFGRPYILKTDGCIHDGWLVIGNVEMVFYQDFLYYMLSSSAMYNALSSLAAGSTVKNLKSDSVKSLIVPIPPMSEQILIADRVETLLAVTAAIEKSLS
;
A
#
# COMPACT_ATOMS: atom_id res chain seq x y z
N MET A 1 7.13 -17.80 28.14
CA MET A 1 6.14 -18.65 27.41
C MET A 1 6.12 -18.15 25.99
N THR A 2 6.31 -19.02 25.02
CA THR A 2 6.18 -18.63 23.61
C THR A 2 4.69 -18.65 23.28
N ILE A 3 4.15 -17.51 22.82
CA ILE A 3 2.76 -17.41 22.36
C ILE A 3 2.72 -18.01 20.96
N SER A 4 1.80 -18.92 20.68
CA SER A 4 1.57 -19.45 19.35
C SER A 4 0.28 -18.89 18.77
N TYR A 5 0.32 -18.48 17.50
CA TYR A 5 -0.78 -17.90 16.76
C TYR A 5 -1.46 -18.93 15.86
N TYR A 6 -2.78 -18.92 15.87
CA TYR A 6 -3.58 -19.86 15.08
C TYR A 6 -4.64 -19.08 14.26
N GLU A 7 -4.75 -19.44 13.00
CA GLU A 7 -5.81 -18.96 12.11
C GLU A 7 -6.90 -20.03 12.00
N LYS A 8 -8.17 -19.63 12.10
CA LYS A 8 -9.31 -20.51 11.90
C LYS A 8 -10.10 -20.07 10.67
N ILE A 9 -10.17 -20.95 9.67
CA ILE A 9 -10.95 -20.74 8.44
C ILE A 9 -12.01 -21.86 8.38
N GLY A 10 -13.26 -21.50 8.62
CA GLY A 10 -14.34 -22.48 8.73
C GLY A 10 -14.10 -23.45 9.87
N SER A 11 -13.92 -24.74 9.59
CA SER A 11 -13.58 -25.80 10.59
C SER A 11 -12.09 -26.06 10.71
N GLU A 12 -11.27 -25.54 9.82
CA GLU A 12 -9.83 -25.76 9.82
C GLU A 12 -9.12 -24.77 10.74
N VAL A 13 -8.18 -25.28 11.54
CA VAL A 13 -7.31 -24.49 12.41
C VAL A 13 -5.87 -24.79 12.02
N ARG A 14 -5.08 -23.76 11.72
CA ARG A 14 -3.66 -23.91 11.40
C ARG A 14 -2.79 -22.97 12.23
N CYS A 15 -1.60 -23.41 12.59
CA CYS A 15 -0.60 -22.55 13.19
C CYS A 15 -0.01 -21.61 12.14
N ILE A 16 0.11 -20.32 12.47
CA ILE A 16 0.64 -19.28 11.60
C ILE A 16 1.88 -18.59 12.18
N ASP A 17 2.53 -19.18 13.17
CA ASP A 17 3.70 -18.58 13.84
C ASP A 17 4.80 -18.14 12.85
N LEU A 18 5.00 -18.91 11.77
CA LEU A 18 6.00 -18.59 10.74
C LEU A 18 5.59 -17.43 9.82
N GLU A 19 4.31 -17.03 9.84
CA GLU A 19 3.78 -15.92 9.06
C GLU A 19 3.75 -14.62 9.88
N ILE A 20 3.87 -14.71 11.22
CA ILE A 20 3.82 -13.57 12.13
C ILE A 20 5.12 -12.77 12.03
N PRO A 21 5.05 -11.46 11.68
CA PRO A 21 6.26 -10.68 11.45
C PRO A 21 7.01 -10.29 12.73
N PHE A 22 6.32 -10.15 13.86
CA PHE A 22 6.87 -9.81 15.19
C PHE A 22 5.81 -10.03 16.29
N GLU A 23 6.19 -10.05 17.55
CA GLU A 23 5.25 -10.12 18.67
C GLU A 23 4.50 -8.79 18.85
N ILE A 24 3.22 -8.87 19.24
CA ILE A 24 2.36 -7.70 19.49
C ILE A 24 1.82 -7.72 20.93
N PRO A 25 1.46 -6.54 21.50
CA PRO A 25 0.78 -6.46 22.79
C PRO A 25 -0.57 -7.19 22.77
N ASP A 26 -1.03 -7.65 23.93
CA ASP A 26 -2.32 -8.34 24.10
C ASP A 26 -3.55 -7.47 23.67
N THR A 27 -3.38 -6.15 23.61
CA THR A 27 -4.41 -5.20 23.15
C THR A 27 -4.51 -5.10 21.63
N TRP A 28 -3.58 -5.70 20.89
CA TRP A 28 -3.55 -5.69 19.44
C TRP A 28 -4.10 -7.00 18.89
N ALA A 29 -4.49 -6.97 17.61
CA ALA A 29 -4.88 -8.16 16.87
C ALA A 29 -4.02 -8.31 15.60
N TYR A 30 -3.92 -9.54 15.10
CA TYR A 30 -3.46 -9.81 13.75
C TYR A 30 -4.64 -10.18 12.86
N GLU A 31 -4.63 -9.69 11.62
CA GLU A 31 -5.63 -10.06 10.62
C GLU A 31 -5.00 -10.09 9.22
N ARG A 32 -5.59 -10.87 8.31
CA ARG A 32 -5.23 -10.80 6.89
C ARG A 32 -5.80 -9.54 6.27
N LEU A 33 -4.94 -8.81 5.55
CA LEU A 33 -5.34 -7.53 4.95
C LEU A 33 -6.58 -7.65 4.06
N GLY A 34 -6.71 -8.76 3.33
CA GLY A 34 -7.86 -9.00 2.47
C GLY A 34 -9.19 -9.27 3.16
N ASN A 35 -9.19 -9.54 4.48
CA ASN A 35 -10.42 -9.69 5.27
C ASN A 35 -10.99 -8.34 5.72
N ILE A 36 -10.15 -7.31 5.77
CA ILE A 36 -10.48 -5.98 6.32
C ILE A 36 -10.36 -4.85 5.30
N CYS A 37 -9.65 -5.08 4.20
CA CYS A 37 -9.47 -4.11 3.11
C CYS A 37 -9.73 -4.78 1.76
N SER A 38 -10.16 -3.99 0.78
CA SER A 38 -10.18 -4.44 -0.61
C SER A 38 -8.79 -4.25 -1.23
N VAL A 39 -8.36 -5.19 -2.07
CA VAL A 39 -7.12 -5.05 -2.83
C VAL A 39 -7.40 -5.36 -4.29
N ALA A 40 -7.07 -4.43 -5.18
CA ALA A 40 -7.31 -4.59 -6.60
C ALA A 40 -6.15 -4.01 -7.43
N ARG A 41 -5.88 -4.63 -8.58
CA ARG A 41 -4.83 -4.18 -9.50
C ARG A 41 -5.37 -3.09 -10.43
N GLY A 42 -4.51 -2.15 -10.79
CA GLY A 42 -4.72 -1.21 -11.89
C GLY A 42 -4.71 -1.91 -13.25
N GLY A 43 -4.96 -1.16 -14.30
CA GLY A 43 -4.96 -1.64 -15.67
C GLY A 43 -4.46 -0.57 -16.62
N SER A 44 -4.00 -0.97 -17.81
CA SER A 44 -3.50 -0.05 -18.82
C SER A 44 -4.24 -0.25 -20.13
N PRO A 45 -4.92 0.78 -20.68
CA PRO A 45 -5.44 0.74 -22.04
C PRO A 45 -4.29 0.47 -23.02
N ARG A 46 -4.53 -0.35 -24.04
CA ARG A 46 -3.50 -0.70 -25.03
C ARG A 46 -4.01 -0.50 -26.45
N PRO A 47 -3.19 0.12 -27.32
CA PRO A 47 -1.91 0.79 -26.98
C PRO A 47 -2.16 2.10 -26.23
N ILE A 48 -1.39 2.38 -25.20
CA ILE A 48 -1.61 3.55 -24.32
C ILE A 48 -1.58 4.88 -25.07
N LYS A 49 -0.76 4.99 -26.11
CA LYS A 49 -0.62 6.20 -26.96
C LYS A 49 -1.93 6.67 -27.56
N ASP A 50 -2.85 5.75 -27.85
CA ASP A 50 -4.15 6.07 -28.46
C ASP A 50 -5.13 6.67 -27.44
N TYR A 51 -4.81 6.57 -26.16
CA TYR A 51 -5.64 7.04 -25.05
C TYR A 51 -5.08 8.28 -24.36
N LEU A 52 -3.81 8.63 -24.60
CA LEU A 52 -3.22 9.86 -24.04
C LEU A 52 -3.92 11.09 -24.62
N THR A 53 -4.07 12.12 -23.79
CA THR A 53 -4.73 13.37 -24.18
C THR A 53 -4.19 14.55 -23.36
N ASP A 54 -4.15 15.72 -23.98
CA ASP A 54 -3.89 17.00 -23.32
C ASP A 54 -5.20 17.75 -22.99
N ASP A 55 -6.38 17.14 -23.25
CA ASP A 55 -7.67 17.72 -22.95
C ASP A 55 -7.80 17.97 -21.43
N GLU A 56 -8.34 19.16 -21.09
CA GLU A 56 -8.57 19.53 -19.67
C GLU A 56 -9.51 18.56 -18.97
N ASN A 57 -10.49 17.99 -19.69
CA ASN A 57 -11.42 16.97 -19.18
C ASN A 57 -10.86 15.55 -19.18
N GLY A 58 -9.59 15.37 -19.57
CA GLY A 58 -8.91 14.07 -19.45
C GLY A 58 -8.75 13.62 -18.01
N LEU A 59 -8.77 12.30 -17.80
CA LEU A 59 -8.54 11.69 -16.48
C LEU A 59 -7.05 11.60 -16.17
N ASN A 60 -6.63 11.99 -15.00
CA ASN A 60 -5.23 11.86 -14.56
C ASN A 60 -4.76 10.41 -14.73
N TRP A 61 -3.60 10.20 -15.37
CA TRP A 61 -2.98 8.91 -15.59
C TRP A 61 -1.84 8.70 -14.59
N ILE A 62 -2.10 8.00 -13.49
CA ILE A 62 -1.18 7.85 -12.36
C ILE A 62 -0.19 6.72 -12.66
N LYS A 63 1.08 7.10 -12.82
CA LYS A 63 2.20 6.18 -13.05
C LYS A 63 3.17 6.19 -11.88
N ILE A 64 4.01 5.15 -11.77
CA ILE A 64 5.09 5.12 -10.76
C ILE A 64 6.05 6.31 -10.94
N GLY A 65 6.25 6.77 -12.17
CA GLY A 65 7.08 7.95 -12.47
C GLY A 65 6.52 9.30 -12.00
N ASP A 66 5.30 9.34 -11.48
CA ASP A 66 4.70 10.53 -10.87
C ASP A 66 4.99 10.63 -9.36
N THR A 67 5.66 9.62 -8.79
CA THR A 67 6.06 9.62 -7.38
C THR A 67 7.39 10.30 -7.17
N GLU A 68 7.54 10.97 -6.04
CA GLU A 68 8.82 11.49 -5.57
C GLU A 68 9.58 10.41 -4.77
N GLN A 69 10.90 10.40 -4.90
CA GLN A 69 11.73 9.47 -4.13
C GLN A 69 11.62 9.80 -2.64
N GLY A 70 11.18 8.82 -1.83
CA GLY A 70 10.92 9.03 -0.40
C GLY A 70 9.60 9.76 -0.10
N GLY A 71 8.84 10.17 -1.13
CA GLY A 71 7.55 10.82 -0.97
C GLY A 71 6.49 9.88 -0.41
N LYS A 72 5.54 10.45 0.35
CA LYS A 72 4.37 9.78 0.92
C LYS A 72 3.13 9.95 0.06
N TYR A 73 3.05 11.06 -0.67
CA TYR A 73 1.87 11.49 -1.40
C TYR A 73 2.08 11.56 -2.91
N ILE A 74 0.99 11.39 -3.67
CA ILE A 74 0.92 11.67 -5.10
C ILE A 74 -0.08 12.81 -5.29
N PHE A 75 0.42 14.00 -5.63
CA PHE A 75 -0.40 15.21 -5.75
C PHE A 75 -0.91 15.48 -7.16
N SER A 76 -0.17 15.08 -8.18
CA SER A 76 -0.46 15.35 -9.58
C SER A 76 0.16 14.31 -10.50
N THR A 77 -0.25 14.31 -11.76
CA THR A 77 0.26 13.43 -12.81
C THR A 77 0.79 14.25 -13.98
N LYS A 78 1.74 13.67 -14.71
CA LYS A 78 2.31 14.27 -15.93
C LYS A 78 1.44 14.05 -17.16
N GLU A 79 0.60 13.02 -17.13
CA GLU A 79 -0.20 12.61 -18.29
C GLU A 79 -1.65 12.42 -17.89
N LYS A 80 -2.52 12.53 -18.89
CA LYS A 80 -3.94 12.22 -18.78
C LYS A 80 -4.34 11.22 -19.85
N ILE A 81 -5.44 10.50 -19.59
CA ILE A 81 -6.08 9.64 -20.58
C ILE A 81 -7.50 10.12 -20.87
N ARG A 82 -7.96 9.81 -22.08
CA ARG A 82 -9.34 10.07 -22.49
C ARG A 82 -10.32 9.23 -21.64
N PRO A 83 -11.54 9.74 -21.40
CA PRO A 83 -12.55 9.03 -20.61
C PRO A 83 -12.94 7.64 -21.14
N ASP A 84 -12.83 7.41 -22.47
CA ASP A 84 -13.09 6.10 -23.10
C ASP A 84 -12.06 5.00 -22.68
N GLY A 85 -10.91 5.41 -22.15
CA GLY A 85 -9.93 4.51 -21.55
C GLY A 85 -10.32 3.95 -20.17
N LEU A 86 -11.31 4.56 -19.50
CA LEU A 86 -11.69 4.22 -18.11
C LEU A 86 -12.07 2.75 -17.94
N SER A 87 -12.76 2.14 -18.90
CA SER A 87 -13.15 0.73 -18.86
C SER A 87 -11.98 -0.25 -18.86
N LYS A 88 -10.78 0.20 -19.23
CA LYS A 88 -9.56 -0.61 -19.37
C LYS A 88 -8.54 -0.35 -18.25
N THR A 89 -8.87 0.49 -17.31
CA THR A 89 -8.04 0.86 -16.16
C THR A 89 -8.87 0.79 -14.88
N ARG A 90 -8.32 1.27 -13.79
CA ARG A 90 -9.03 1.40 -12.53
C ARG A 90 -9.05 2.85 -12.09
N HIS A 91 -10.25 3.37 -11.90
CA HIS A 91 -10.44 4.68 -11.29
C HIS A 91 -10.15 4.62 -9.81
N VAL A 92 -9.51 5.65 -9.30
CA VAL A 92 -9.13 5.86 -7.90
C VAL A 92 -9.37 7.30 -7.51
N HIS A 93 -9.54 7.54 -6.20
CA HIS A 93 -9.93 8.83 -5.66
C HIS A 93 -8.86 9.38 -4.71
N CYS A 94 -8.92 10.69 -4.48
CA CYS A 94 -8.14 11.32 -3.42
C CYS A 94 -8.43 10.62 -2.08
N GLY A 95 -7.37 10.24 -1.36
CA GLY A 95 -7.45 9.46 -0.14
C GLY A 95 -7.19 7.96 -0.34
N ASP A 96 -7.31 7.43 -1.54
CA ASP A 96 -7.00 6.02 -1.81
C ASP A 96 -5.53 5.70 -1.52
N PHE A 97 -5.30 4.47 -1.07
CA PHE A 97 -3.98 3.97 -0.72
C PHE A 97 -3.44 3.10 -1.86
N LEU A 98 -2.30 3.49 -2.41
CA LEU A 98 -1.65 2.75 -3.50
C LEU A 98 -0.40 2.00 -3.01
N LEU A 99 -0.18 0.84 -3.61
CA LEU A 99 1.03 0.03 -3.40
C LEU A 99 1.65 -0.31 -4.75
N THR A 100 2.97 -0.10 -4.91
CA THR A 100 3.66 -0.50 -6.14
C THR A 100 3.78 -2.02 -6.20
N ASN A 101 3.40 -2.63 -7.33
CA ASN A 101 3.47 -4.07 -7.51
C ASN A 101 4.78 -4.56 -8.14
N SER A 102 5.51 -3.67 -8.81
CA SER A 102 6.77 -3.95 -9.53
C SER A 102 7.71 -2.74 -9.45
N MET A 103 8.88 -2.78 -10.04
CA MET A 103 9.91 -1.73 -10.03
C MET A 103 10.29 -1.32 -8.60
N SER A 104 9.67 -0.29 -8.03
CA SER A 104 9.86 0.13 -6.61
C SER A 104 9.08 -0.76 -5.63
N PHE A 105 9.04 -2.04 -5.84
CA PHE A 105 8.29 -3.11 -5.18
C PHE A 105 7.84 -2.81 -3.74
N GLY A 106 6.53 -2.92 -3.48
CA GLY A 106 5.95 -2.84 -2.13
C GLY A 106 5.97 -1.46 -1.49
N ARG A 107 6.14 -0.38 -2.27
CA ARG A 107 6.11 0.99 -1.74
C ARG A 107 4.69 1.52 -1.64
N PRO A 108 4.27 1.97 -0.45
CA PRO A 108 2.96 2.59 -0.25
C PRO A 108 2.97 4.08 -0.63
N TYR A 109 1.82 4.57 -1.09
CA TYR A 109 1.54 5.99 -1.35
C TYR A 109 0.09 6.32 -1.05
N ILE A 110 -0.17 7.59 -0.70
CA ILE A 110 -1.51 8.12 -0.46
C ILE A 110 -1.83 9.11 -1.59
N LEU A 111 -2.98 8.91 -2.26
CA LEU A 111 -3.41 9.82 -3.32
C LEU A 111 -3.94 11.15 -2.76
N LYS A 112 -3.53 12.24 -3.39
CA LYS A 112 -4.06 13.59 -3.19
C LYS A 112 -4.72 14.14 -4.46
N THR A 113 -5.03 13.25 -5.41
CA THR A 113 -5.74 13.56 -6.66
C THR A 113 -6.57 12.36 -7.08
N ASP A 114 -7.63 12.59 -7.84
CA ASP A 114 -8.39 11.54 -8.52
C ASP A 114 -7.71 11.15 -9.82
N GLY A 115 -7.95 9.94 -10.31
CA GLY A 115 -7.41 9.51 -11.59
C GLY A 115 -7.57 8.03 -11.87
N CYS A 116 -6.78 7.56 -12.82
CA CYS A 116 -6.73 6.17 -13.25
C CYS A 116 -5.33 5.61 -13.05
N ILE A 117 -5.21 4.41 -12.50
CA ILE A 117 -3.92 3.78 -12.20
C ILE A 117 -3.55 2.72 -13.24
N HIS A 118 -2.30 2.74 -13.67
CA HIS A 118 -1.77 1.70 -14.55
C HIS A 118 -1.54 0.36 -13.84
N ASP A 119 -1.24 -0.67 -14.59
CA ASP A 119 -1.06 -2.06 -14.12
C ASP A 119 0.17 -2.30 -13.22
N GLY A 120 1.00 -1.29 -13.00
CA GLY A 120 2.08 -1.27 -12.00
C GLY A 120 1.62 -0.98 -10.56
N TRP A 121 0.34 -0.66 -10.36
CA TRP A 121 -0.23 -0.34 -9.07
C TRP A 121 -1.21 -1.39 -8.56
N LEU A 122 -1.26 -1.51 -7.24
CA LEU A 122 -2.39 -2.06 -6.50
C LEU A 122 -3.03 -0.92 -5.71
N VAL A 123 -4.36 -0.88 -5.66
CA VAL A 123 -5.11 -0.01 -4.74
C VAL A 123 -5.59 -0.84 -3.56
N ILE A 124 -5.43 -0.30 -2.36
CA ILE A 124 -5.97 -0.83 -1.11
C ILE A 124 -7.08 0.12 -0.69
N GLY A 125 -8.32 -0.35 -0.75
CA GLY A 125 -9.51 0.43 -0.43
C GLY A 125 -10.14 0.00 0.89
N ASN A 126 -11.09 0.82 1.40
CA ASN A 126 -11.79 0.65 2.68
C ASN A 126 -10.83 0.67 3.89
N VAL A 127 -9.70 1.35 3.77
CA VAL A 127 -8.66 1.41 4.81
C VAL A 127 -9.15 2.15 6.05
N GLU A 128 -9.97 3.18 5.88
CA GLU A 128 -10.51 4.05 6.91
C GLU A 128 -11.41 3.34 7.93
N MET A 129 -11.91 2.16 7.59
CA MET A 129 -12.73 1.34 8.50
C MET A 129 -11.91 0.75 9.66
N VAL A 130 -10.60 0.56 9.46
CA VAL A 130 -9.73 -0.16 10.40
C VAL A 130 -8.46 0.61 10.71
N PHE A 131 -7.95 1.37 9.75
CA PHE A 131 -6.64 2.01 9.88
C PHE A 131 -6.71 3.53 9.88
N TYR A 132 -5.93 4.13 10.78
CA TYR A 132 -5.45 5.48 10.59
C TYR A 132 -4.48 5.51 9.41
N GLN A 133 -4.72 6.36 8.43
CA GLN A 133 -4.02 6.34 7.13
C GLN A 133 -2.48 6.45 7.27
N ASP A 134 -2.01 7.32 8.16
CA ASP A 134 -0.58 7.51 8.38
C ASP A 134 0.06 6.31 9.08
N PHE A 135 -0.66 5.66 10.01
CA PHE A 135 -0.20 4.40 10.61
C PHE A 135 -0.03 3.32 9.54
N LEU A 136 -1.03 3.13 8.67
CA LEU A 136 -0.96 2.15 7.58
C LEU A 136 0.24 2.44 6.65
N TYR A 137 0.48 3.71 6.34
CA TYR A 137 1.63 4.11 5.53
C TYR A 137 2.95 3.71 6.18
N TYR A 138 3.17 4.06 7.45
CA TYR A 138 4.42 3.73 8.15
C TYR A 138 4.57 2.24 8.39
N MET A 139 3.48 1.54 8.71
CA MET A 139 3.48 0.09 8.87
C MET A 139 3.92 -0.60 7.58
N LEU A 140 3.29 -0.30 6.44
CA LEU A 140 3.64 -0.91 5.14
C LEU A 140 5.02 -0.47 4.63
N SER A 141 5.52 0.69 5.05
CA SER A 141 6.87 1.17 4.75
C SER A 141 7.95 0.50 5.59
N SER A 142 7.58 -0.23 6.64
CA SER A 142 8.55 -0.87 7.54
C SER A 142 9.29 -2.02 6.88
N SER A 143 10.52 -2.29 7.34
CA SER A 143 11.31 -3.43 6.88
C SER A 143 10.62 -4.78 7.14
N ALA A 144 9.89 -4.91 8.24
CA ALA A 144 9.14 -6.11 8.57
C ALA A 144 8.07 -6.40 7.50
N MET A 145 7.25 -5.41 7.13
CA MET A 145 6.23 -5.57 6.10
C MET A 145 6.83 -5.74 4.71
N TYR A 146 7.90 -5.02 4.39
CA TYR A 146 8.63 -5.24 3.14
C TYR A 146 9.13 -6.68 3.00
N ASN A 147 9.69 -7.25 4.07
CA ASN A 147 10.17 -8.63 4.09
C ASN A 147 9.01 -9.63 3.94
N ALA A 148 7.87 -9.39 4.62
CA ALA A 148 6.67 -10.21 4.49
C ALA A 148 6.14 -10.17 3.04
N LEU A 149 6.01 -8.99 2.43
CA LEU A 149 5.60 -8.84 1.04
C LEU A 149 6.59 -9.52 0.07
N SER A 150 7.89 -9.42 0.35
CA SER A 150 8.93 -10.06 -0.46
C SER A 150 8.85 -11.59 -0.41
N SER A 151 8.55 -12.15 0.77
CA SER A 151 8.33 -13.60 0.94
C SER A 151 7.11 -14.08 0.16
N LEU A 152 6.02 -13.32 0.17
CA LEU A 152 4.79 -13.62 -0.58
C LEU A 152 4.98 -13.52 -2.11
N ALA A 153 5.95 -12.75 -2.57
CA ALA A 153 6.31 -12.64 -3.98
C ALA A 153 7.39 -13.64 -4.42
N ALA A 154 7.96 -14.41 -3.50
CA ALA A 154 8.98 -15.41 -3.80
C ALA A 154 8.41 -16.53 -4.70
N GLY A 155 9.21 -16.98 -5.67
CA GLY A 155 8.81 -18.03 -6.63
C GLY A 155 8.46 -17.52 -8.02
N SER A 156 8.49 -16.20 -8.28
CA SER A 156 8.42 -15.64 -9.63
C SER A 156 9.77 -15.08 -10.08
N THR A 157 10.10 -15.25 -11.36
CA THR A 157 11.37 -14.75 -11.96
C THR A 157 11.51 -13.22 -11.84
N VAL A 158 10.40 -12.51 -11.71
CA VAL A 158 10.35 -11.05 -11.47
C VAL A 158 9.51 -10.83 -10.23
N LYS A 159 10.05 -10.09 -9.24
CA LYS A 159 9.27 -9.68 -8.07
C LYS A 159 8.07 -8.86 -8.51
N ASN A 160 6.89 -9.44 -8.42
CA ASN A 160 5.63 -8.80 -8.78
C ASN A 160 4.56 -9.18 -7.76
N LEU A 161 4.02 -8.19 -7.06
CA LEU A 161 2.94 -8.38 -6.10
C LEU A 161 1.63 -8.63 -6.84
N LYS A 162 1.03 -9.78 -6.57
CA LYS A 162 -0.35 -10.07 -6.98
C LYS A 162 -1.32 -9.57 -5.91
N SER A 163 -2.53 -9.19 -6.31
CA SER A 163 -3.58 -8.77 -5.37
C SER A 163 -3.82 -9.80 -4.27
N ASP A 164 -3.84 -11.10 -4.62
CA ASP A 164 -4.10 -12.16 -3.65
C ASP A 164 -2.95 -12.36 -2.66
N SER A 165 -1.70 -12.13 -3.10
CA SER A 165 -0.56 -12.11 -2.18
C SER A 165 -0.66 -10.97 -1.16
N VAL A 166 -1.09 -9.77 -1.60
CA VAL A 166 -1.29 -8.64 -0.68
C VAL A 166 -2.48 -8.89 0.25
N LYS A 167 -3.56 -9.51 -0.24
CA LYS A 167 -4.70 -9.92 0.61
C LYS A 167 -4.29 -10.91 1.70
N SER A 168 -3.35 -11.81 1.42
CA SER A 168 -2.87 -12.80 2.40
C SER A 168 -1.87 -12.24 3.41
N LEU A 169 -1.40 -11.00 3.24
CA LEU A 169 -0.48 -10.36 4.20
C LEU A 169 -1.12 -10.25 5.58
N ILE A 170 -0.45 -10.78 6.59
CA ILE A 170 -0.86 -10.62 7.99
C ILE A 170 -0.36 -9.26 8.49
N VAL A 171 -1.27 -8.47 9.02
CA VAL A 171 -1.00 -7.11 9.49
C VAL A 171 -1.43 -6.93 10.94
N PRO A 172 -0.66 -6.18 11.75
CA PRO A 172 -1.05 -5.86 13.13
C PRO A 172 -2.09 -4.75 13.14
N ILE A 173 -3.06 -4.85 14.04
CA ILE A 173 -4.14 -3.89 14.22
C ILE A 173 -4.14 -3.40 15.66
N PRO A 174 -3.45 -2.28 15.96
CA PRO A 174 -3.58 -1.59 17.24
C PRO A 174 -4.98 -0.96 17.42
N PRO A 175 -5.42 -0.66 18.63
CA PRO A 175 -6.52 0.27 18.84
C PRO A 175 -6.29 1.61 18.11
N MET A 176 -7.35 2.25 17.60
CA MET A 176 -7.24 3.46 16.79
C MET A 176 -6.45 4.58 17.48
N SER A 177 -6.62 4.77 18.78
CA SER A 177 -5.85 5.75 19.56
C SER A 177 -4.35 5.47 19.56
N GLU A 178 -3.94 4.20 19.59
CA GLU A 178 -2.54 3.82 19.51
C GLU A 178 -1.99 3.97 18.11
N GLN A 179 -2.78 3.70 17.06
CA GLN A 179 -2.38 3.93 15.68
C GLN A 179 -2.02 5.41 15.43
N ILE A 180 -2.86 6.34 15.93
CA ILE A 180 -2.61 7.77 15.84
C ILE A 180 -1.32 8.14 16.57
N LEU A 181 -1.18 7.68 17.82
CA LEU A 181 0.00 7.98 18.64
C LEU A 181 1.29 7.44 18.01
N ILE A 182 1.26 6.23 17.45
CA ILE A 182 2.41 5.63 16.78
C ILE A 182 2.79 6.45 15.54
N ALA A 183 1.81 6.82 14.71
CA ALA A 183 2.04 7.61 13.51
C ALA A 183 2.69 8.97 13.83
N ASP A 184 2.12 9.70 14.80
CA ASP A 184 2.67 11.00 15.25
C ASP A 184 4.10 10.86 15.80
N ARG A 185 4.37 9.77 16.52
CA ARG A 185 5.70 9.55 17.09
C ARG A 185 6.72 9.22 15.99
N VAL A 186 6.35 8.38 15.02
CA VAL A 186 7.20 8.07 13.87
C VAL A 186 7.51 9.34 13.07
N GLU A 187 6.51 10.17 12.78
CA GLU A 187 6.69 11.41 12.04
C GLU A 187 7.62 12.39 12.79
N THR A 188 7.46 12.53 14.09
CA THR A 188 8.34 13.34 14.93
C THR A 188 9.79 12.85 14.87
N LEU A 189 10.02 11.53 14.98
CA LEU A 189 11.36 10.95 14.93
C LEU A 189 12.01 11.14 13.56
N LEU A 190 11.25 10.93 12.47
CA LEU A 190 11.75 11.17 11.12
C LEU A 190 12.13 12.64 10.89
N ALA A 191 11.34 13.59 11.39
CA ALA A 191 11.66 15.01 11.29
C ALA A 191 12.95 15.38 12.07
N VAL A 192 13.14 14.82 13.26
CA VAL A 192 14.38 15.01 14.05
C VAL A 192 15.59 14.42 13.32
N THR A 193 15.46 13.20 12.78
CA THR A 193 16.54 12.56 12.02
C THR A 193 16.95 13.39 10.81
N ALA A 194 15.96 13.86 10.02
CA ALA A 194 16.24 14.73 8.87
C ALA A 194 16.91 16.05 9.26
N ALA A 195 16.53 16.65 10.39
CA ALA A 195 17.18 17.87 10.91
C ALA A 195 18.64 17.63 11.32
N ILE A 196 18.92 16.47 11.93
CA ILE A 196 20.31 16.08 12.29
C ILE A 196 21.14 15.88 11.02
N GLU A 197 20.65 15.12 10.05
CA GLU A 197 21.36 14.88 8.79
C GLU A 197 21.70 16.19 8.07
N LYS A 198 20.73 17.13 8.03
CA LYS A 198 20.97 18.46 7.44
C LYS A 198 22.00 19.28 8.21
N SER A 199 22.15 19.08 9.52
CA SER A 199 23.14 19.81 10.33
C SER A 199 24.57 19.27 10.19
N LEU A 200 24.70 18.04 9.65
CA LEU A 200 25.99 17.36 9.46
C LEU A 200 26.50 17.44 8.01
N SER A 201 25.68 17.92 7.09
CA SER A 201 26.03 18.14 5.67
C SER A 201 26.50 19.56 5.41
#